data_8c3f0d5aff1ebfc61da4905a4f657d46
#
_entry.id   8c3f0d5aff1ebfc61da4905a4f657d46
#
_cell.length_a   1.000
_cell.length_b   1.000
_cell.length_c   1.000
_cell.angle_alpha   90.00
_cell.angle_beta   90.00
_cell.angle_gamma   90.00
#
_symmetry.space_group_name_H-M   'P 1'
#
loop_
_entity.id
_entity.type
_entity.pdbx_description
1 polymer ?
#
loop_
_entity_poly.entity_id
_entity_poly.type
_entity_poly.pdbx_seq_one_letter_code
_entity_poly.pdbx_strand_id
1 'polypeptide(L)'
;MNASVSFAKLSLPGTGLSIFASVLQEIFYFKPQTIFVSLVFLTVIAYVLGDAMAAAIPRKGWLCYLNPHEFTRKEHAAITIMASAAAVSALATEALAAQELFYGGYPSKAAGIFIVLSSQLLGFGVAGILREVIVHPVKMLWPMTLPVTTLLETIHREKHVTKQRMRVWYIVFISFFVWTIFPEYIFIVLTGVSVVCLADQNNLVITNLFGGASGNEGLGFLSLCFDWNYIAAINSPLWYPLQTTVNMLIGIIGCYILFMGKSLTALALHSSSS
;
A
#
# COMPACT_ATOMS: atom_id res chain seq x y z
N MET A 1 29.92 2.38 15.66
CA MET A 1 30.51 1.21 15.00
C MET A 1 29.84 1.00 13.65
N ASN A 2 30.59 1.13 12.55
CA ASN A 2 30.09 0.91 11.19
C ASN A 2 30.08 -0.61 10.91
N ALA A 3 29.02 -1.32 11.33
CA ALA A 3 28.84 -2.69 10.88
C ALA A 3 28.62 -2.67 9.35
N SER A 4 29.52 -3.34 8.64
CA SER A 4 29.39 -3.54 7.19
C SER A 4 28.16 -4.39 6.94
N VAL A 5 27.33 -3.98 6.00
CA VAL A 5 26.14 -4.73 5.58
C VAL A 5 26.61 -6.02 4.91
N SER A 6 26.15 -7.20 5.38
CA SER A 6 26.46 -8.47 4.72
C SER A 6 25.55 -8.64 3.49
N PHE A 7 26.16 -8.73 2.33
CA PHE A 7 25.43 -8.90 1.08
C PHE A 7 24.61 -10.21 1.05
N ALA A 8 25.16 -11.30 1.55
CA ALA A 8 24.45 -12.58 1.58
C ALA A 8 23.25 -12.58 2.55
N LYS A 9 23.40 -11.92 3.69
CA LYS A 9 22.35 -11.76 4.71
C LYS A 9 21.24 -10.78 4.27
N LEU A 10 21.57 -9.87 3.37
CA LEU A 10 20.63 -8.96 2.75
C LEU A 10 19.88 -9.63 1.61
N SER A 11 20.61 -10.28 0.71
CA SER A 11 20.05 -10.78 -0.56
C SER A 11 19.10 -11.96 -0.35
N LEU A 12 19.40 -12.91 0.52
CA LEU A 12 18.58 -14.11 0.68
C LEU A 12 17.15 -13.79 1.20
N PRO A 13 16.95 -13.15 2.36
CA PRO A 13 15.61 -12.78 2.83
C PRO A 13 14.99 -11.67 1.99
N GLY A 14 15.80 -10.74 1.46
CA GLY A 14 15.32 -9.65 0.63
C GLY A 14 14.70 -10.14 -0.68
N THR A 15 15.40 -11.00 -1.43
CA THR A 15 14.85 -11.59 -2.67
C THR A 15 13.70 -12.54 -2.40
N GLY A 16 13.79 -13.37 -1.37
CA GLY A 16 12.70 -14.27 -0.98
C GLY A 16 11.41 -13.52 -0.65
N LEU A 17 11.52 -12.47 0.16
CA LEU A 17 10.38 -11.64 0.54
C LEU A 17 9.84 -10.81 -0.64
N SER A 18 10.72 -10.34 -1.52
CA SER A 18 10.32 -9.63 -2.74
C SER A 18 9.54 -10.54 -3.70
N ILE A 19 10.00 -11.77 -3.93
CA ILE A 19 9.29 -12.75 -4.75
C ILE A 19 7.92 -13.06 -4.14
N PHE A 20 7.88 -13.33 -2.85
CA PHE A 20 6.62 -13.60 -2.14
C PHE A 20 5.63 -12.43 -2.27
N ALA A 21 6.06 -11.21 -2.00
CA ALA A 21 5.22 -10.01 -2.06
C ALA A 21 4.70 -9.75 -3.48
N SER A 22 5.57 -9.86 -4.48
CA SER A 22 5.25 -9.64 -5.88
C SER A 22 4.24 -10.67 -6.41
N VAL A 23 4.46 -11.95 -6.15
CA VAL A 23 3.55 -13.02 -6.58
C VAL A 23 2.18 -12.88 -5.90
N LEU A 24 2.16 -12.60 -4.59
CA LEU A 24 0.93 -12.41 -3.85
C LEU A 24 0.14 -11.22 -4.40
N GLN A 25 0.80 -10.08 -4.59
CA GLN A 25 0.18 -8.86 -5.09
C GLN A 25 -0.38 -9.06 -6.51
N GLU A 26 0.37 -9.69 -7.40
CA GLU A 26 -0.05 -9.92 -8.78
C GLU A 26 -1.23 -10.89 -8.88
N ILE A 27 -1.24 -11.97 -8.09
CA ILE A 27 -2.36 -12.92 -8.06
C ILE A 27 -3.66 -12.24 -7.61
N PHE A 28 -3.58 -11.39 -6.56
CA PHE A 28 -4.77 -10.74 -6.01
C PHE A 28 -5.18 -9.49 -6.79
N TYR A 29 -4.32 -8.92 -7.60
CA TYR A 29 -4.63 -7.74 -8.39
C TYR A 29 -5.78 -7.96 -9.38
N PHE A 30 -5.82 -9.12 -10.03
CA PHE A 30 -6.85 -9.49 -11.00
C PHE A 30 -8.06 -10.22 -10.38
N LYS A 31 -8.10 -10.35 -9.06
CA LYS A 31 -9.28 -10.93 -8.38
C LYS A 31 -10.28 -9.85 -7.98
N PRO A 32 -11.58 -10.19 -7.87
CA PRO A 32 -12.61 -9.25 -7.42
C PRO A 32 -12.29 -8.62 -6.06
N GLN A 33 -11.61 -9.36 -5.18
CA GLN A 33 -11.14 -8.88 -3.89
C GLN A 33 -9.64 -8.60 -4.02
N THR A 34 -9.28 -7.32 -4.16
CA THR A 34 -7.90 -6.88 -4.21
C THR A 34 -7.31 -6.85 -2.80
N ILE A 35 -6.19 -7.53 -2.61
CA ILE A 35 -5.42 -7.48 -1.37
C ILE A 35 -4.17 -6.65 -1.60
N PHE A 36 -4.00 -5.59 -0.81
CA PHE A 36 -2.78 -4.79 -0.82
C PHE A 36 -1.80 -5.32 0.22
N VAL A 37 -0.59 -5.64 -0.22
CA VAL A 37 0.46 -6.07 0.69
C VAL A 37 1.01 -4.86 1.44
N SER A 38 0.68 -4.73 2.71
CA SER A 38 1.12 -3.62 3.54
C SER A 38 2.64 -3.60 3.71
N LEU A 39 3.26 -2.43 3.49
CA LEU A 39 4.70 -2.24 3.70
C LEU A 39 5.10 -2.46 5.17
N VAL A 40 4.24 -2.10 6.11
CA VAL A 40 4.44 -2.36 7.55
C VAL A 40 4.49 -3.86 7.83
N PHE A 41 3.61 -4.65 7.22
CA PHE A 41 3.59 -6.10 7.32
C PHE A 41 4.90 -6.72 6.79
N LEU A 42 5.34 -6.28 5.61
CA LEU A 42 6.62 -6.74 5.04
C LEU A 42 7.81 -6.39 5.94
N THR A 43 7.80 -5.20 6.55
CA THR A 43 8.85 -4.78 7.49
C THR A 43 8.89 -5.68 8.72
N VAL A 44 7.75 -6.04 9.29
CA VAL A 44 7.69 -6.96 10.44
C VAL A 44 8.18 -8.36 10.05
N ILE A 45 7.77 -8.89 8.91
CA ILE A 45 8.23 -10.20 8.44
C ILE A 45 9.73 -10.17 8.15
N ALA A 46 10.25 -9.10 7.54
CA ALA A 46 11.68 -8.93 7.29
C ALA A 46 12.50 -9.00 8.60
N TYR A 47 11.97 -8.40 9.67
CA TYR A 47 12.60 -8.50 11.00
C TYR A 47 12.61 -9.94 11.53
N VAL A 48 11.44 -10.59 11.52
CA VAL A 48 11.30 -11.98 12.01
C VAL A 48 12.21 -12.93 11.25
N LEU A 49 12.25 -12.82 9.91
CA LEU A 49 13.13 -13.65 9.07
C LEU A 49 14.61 -13.34 9.31
N GLY A 50 14.97 -12.06 9.42
CA GLY A 50 16.35 -11.65 9.68
C GLY A 50 16.86 -12.10 11.03
N ASP A 51 16.04 -11.98 12.08
CA ASP A 51 16.38 -12.42 13.44
C ASP A 51 16.41 -13.95 13.53
N ALA A 52 15.44 -14.64 12.94
CA ALA A 52 15.44 -16.10 12.85
C ALA A 52 16.68 -16.65 12.12
N MET A 53 17.06 -16.01 11.00
CA MET A 53 18.27 -16.38 10.27
C MET A 53 19.54 -16.12 11.08
N ALA A 54 19.58 -15.02 11.85
CA ALA A 54 20.70 -14.71 12.74
C ALA A 54 20.82 -15.70 13.90
N ALA A 55 19.69 -16.26 14.37
CA ALA A 55 19.66 -17.25 15.44
C ALA A 55 19.94 -18.68 14.93
N ALA A 56 19.39 -19.05 13.77
CA ALA A 56 19.46 -20.41 13.23
C ALA A 56 20.80 -20.75 12.58
N ILE A 57 21.47 -19.78 11.96
CA ILE A 57 22.71 -20.02 11.22
C ILE A 57 23.92 -19.83 12.14
N PRO A 58 24.71 -20.88 12.42
CA PRO A 58 25.88 -20.78 13.25
C PRO A 58 26.99 -19.93 12.59
N ARG A 59 27.67 -19.11 13.38
CA ARG A 59 28.76 -18.22 12.95
C ARG A 59 30.10 -18.92 12.80
N LYS A 60 30.11 -20.20 12.32
CA LYS A 60 31.31 -21.03 12.18
C LYS A 60 31.48 -21.55 10.76
N GLY A 61 32.72 -21.63 10.33
CA GLY A 61 33.07 -22.18 9.00
C GLY A 61 32.53 -21.35 7.86
N TRP A 62 32.09 -21.98 6.78
CA TRP A 62 31.57 -21.33 5.56
C TRP A 62 30.26 -20.57 5.80
N LEU A 63 29.47 -21.00 6.79
CA LEU A 63 28.22 -20.33 7.17
C LEU A 63 28.42 -18.92 7.78
N CYS A 64 29.66 -18.59 8.19
CA CYS A 64 30.00 -17.24 8.62
C CYS A 64 29.79 -16.18 7.52
N TYR A 65 29.88 -16.53 6.26
CA TYR A 65 29.58 -15.59 5.15
C TYR A 65 28.08 -15.24 5.08
N LEU A 66 27.21 -16.17 5.49
CA LEU A 66 25.77 -15.94 5.55
C LEU A 66 25.33 -15.19 6.82
N ASN A 67 26.04 -15.38 7.93
CA ASN A 67 25.70 -14.76 9.22
C ASN A 67 26.94 -14.23 9.95
N PRO A 68 27.62 -13.17 9.44
CA PRO A 68 28.84 -12.65 10.05
C PRO A 68 28.61 -11.90 11.37
N HIS A 69 27.44 -11.29 11.56
CA HIS A 69 27.10 -10.47 12.73
C HIS A 69 25.59 -10.55 13.04
N GLU A 70 25.16 -9.91 14.12
CA GLU A 70 23.75 -9.76 14.47
C GLU A 70 22.98 -8.98 13.40
N PHE A 71 21.66 -9.20 13.33
CA PHE A 71 20.80 -8.52 12.37
C PHE A 71 20.74 -7.03 12.67
N THR A 72 21.16 -6.21 11.72
CA THR A 72 21.31 -4.77 11.90
C THR A 72 20.15 -3.97 11.33
N ARG A 73 19.91 -2.77 11.88
CA ARG A 73 18.89 -1.84 11.35
C ARG A 73 19.12 -1.51 9.87
N LYS A 74 20.36 -1.44 9.41
CA LYS A 74 20.70 -1.14 8.01
C LYS A 74 20.28 -2.28 7.08
N GLU A 75 20.53 -3.52 7.47
CA GLU A 75 20.09 -4.71 6.73
C GLU A 75 18.57 -4.80 6.68
N HIS A 76 17.91 -4.56 7.81
CA HIS A 76 16.46 -4.53 7.90
C HIS A 76 15.85 -3.47 6.96
N ALA A 77 16.35 -2.24 6.99
CA ALA A 77 15.91 -1.17 6.10
C ALA A 77 16.11 -1.52 4.61
N ALA A 78 17.26 -2.10 4.27
CA ALA A 78 17.55 -2.48 2.88
C ALA A 78 16.63 -3.63 2.39
N ILE A 79 16.36 -4.64 3.21
CA ILE A 79 15.39 -5.71 2.91
C ILE A 79 13.98 -5.11 2.73
N THR A 80 13.57 -4.19 3.60
CA THR A 80 12.28 -3.51 3.51
C THR A 80 12.15 -2.71 2.20
N ILE A 81 13.21 -2.00 1.78
CA ILE A 81 13.22 -1.26 0.52
C ILE A 81 13.09 -2.21 -0.68
N MET A 82 13.84 -3.32 -0.68
CA MET A 82 13.73 -4.34 -1.74
C MET A 82 12.32 -4.92 -1.82
N ALA A 83 11.76 -5.30 -0.68
CA ALA A 83 10.41 -5.87 -0.61
C ALA A 83 9.34 -4.85 -0.99
N SER A 84 9.49 -3.58 -0.62
CA SER A 84 8.55 -2.52 -0.97
C SER A 84 8.50 -2.24 -2.48
N ALA A 85 9.64 -2.30 -3.15
CA ALA A 85 9.71 -2.15 -4.60
C ALA A 85 8.99 -3.27 -5.36
N ALA A 86 8.92 -4.47 -4.76
CA ALA A 86 8.27 -5.64 -5.32
C ALA A 86 6.79 -5.80 -4.88
N ALA A 87 6.36 -5.08 -3.84
CA ALA A 87 5.01 -5.20 -3.27
C ALA A 87 3.94 -4.43 -4.05
N VAL A 88 4.29 -3.78 -5.14
CA VAL A 88 3.37 -3.11 -6.04
C VAL A 88 3.23 -3.96 -7.31
N SER A 89 1.99 -4.19 -7.76
CA SER A 89 1.75 -4.91 -9.01
C SER A 89 2.41 -4.18 -10.19
N ALA A 90 2.91 -4.96 -11.15
CA ALA A 90 3.50 -4.39 -12.35
C ALA A 90 2.39 -3.90 -13.30
N LEU A 91 2.10 -2.60 -13.30
CA LEU A 91 1.01 -2.01 -14.11
C LEU A 91 1.09 -2.36 -15.61
N ALA A 92 2.26 -2.75 -16.13
CA ALA A 92 2.37 -3.24 -17.51
C ALA A 92 1.61 -4.54 -17.74
N THR A 93 1.30 -5.32 -16.71
CA THR A 93 0.46 -6.53 -16.83
C THR A 93 -1.00 -6.19 -17.15
N GLU A 94 -1.49 -5.01 -16.71
CA GLU A 94 -2.81 -4.49 -17.12
C GLU A 94 -2.89 -4.28 -18.63
N ALA A 95 -1.83 -3.71 -19.22
CA ALA A 95 -1.77 -3.50 -20.66
C ALA A 95 -1.81 -4.83 -21.43
N LEU A 96 -1.12 -5.86 -20.91
CA LEU A 96 -1.14 -7.20 -21.48
C LEU A 96 -2.53 -7.86 -21.34
N ALA A 97 -3.15 -7.72 -20.18
CA ALA A 97 -4.51 -8.21 -19.93
C ALA A 97 -5.55 -7.49 -20.81
N ALA A 98 -5.44 -6.17 -20.95
CA ALA A 98 -6.31 -5.40 -21.85
C ALA A 98 -6.14 -5.80 -23.31
N GLN A 99 -4.92 -6.06 -23.74
CA GLN A 99 -4.65 -6.55 -25.10
C GLN A 99 -5.32 -7.91 -25.35
N GLU A 100 -5.24 -8.82 -24.41
CA GLU A 100 -5.87 -10.13 -24.50
C GLU A 100 -7.41 -10.03 -24.50
N LEU A 101 -7.99 -9.27 -23.57
CA LEU A 101 -9.44 -9.21 -23.37
C LEU A 101 -10.17 -8.40 -24.45
N PHE A 102 -9.60 -7.27 -24.91
CA PHE A 102 -10.29 -6.35 -25.79
C PHE A 102 -9.84 -6.45 -27.26
N TYR A 103 -8.58 -6.86 -27.51
CA TYR A 103 -8.02 -6.90 -28.87
C TYR A 103 -7.77 -8.31 -29.40
N GLY A 104 -7.98 -9.35 -28.56
CA GLY A 104 -7.90 -10.75 -28.98
C GLY A 104 -6.49 -11.22 -29.38
N GLY A 105 -5.45 -10.50 -28.97
CA GLY A 105 -4.07 -10.81 -29.31
C GLY A 105 -3.29 -11.35 -28.11
N TYR A 106 -2.63 -12.50 -28.29
CA TYR A 106 -1.72 -13.05 -27.28
C TYR A 106 -0.27 -12.71 -27.63
N PRO A 107 0.39 -11.77 -26.96
CA PRO A 107 1.81 -11.56 -27.14
C PRO A 107 2.57 -12.82 -26.70
N SER A 108 3.70 -13.12 -27.34
CA SER A 108 4.54 -14.23 -26.91
C SER A 108 4.99 -14.01 -25.45
N LYS A 109 5.17 -15.07 -24.69
CA LYS A 109 5.60 -15.00 -23.27
C LYS A 109 6.87 -14.15 -23.11
N ALA A 110 7.81 -14.27 -24.05
CA ALA A 110 9.02 -13.46 -24.05
C ALA A 110 8.71 -11.96 -24.24
N ALA A 111 7.85 -11.61 -25.21
CA ALA A 111 7.46 -10.22 -25.42
C ALA A 111 6.79 -9.61 -24.18
N GLY A 112 5.90 -10.36 -23.50
CA GLY A 112 5.28 -9.93 -22.25
C GLY A 112 6.31 -9.62 -21.16
N ILE A 113 7.27 -10.51 -20.95
CA ILE A 113 8.35 -10.31 -19.96
C ILE A 113 9.16 -9.05 -20.29
N PHE A 114 9.54 -8.86 -21.57
CA PHE A 114 10.30 -7.68 -21.98
C PHE A 114 9.51 -6.38 -21.86
N ILE A 115 8.21 -6.39 -22.11
CA ILE A 115 7.34 -5.21 -21.90
C ILE A 115 7.33 -4.81 -20.42
N VAL A 116 7.10 -5.78 -19.52
CA VAL A 116 7.11 -5.51 -18.07
C VAL A 116 8.48 -5.01 -17.61
N LEU A 117 9.57 -5.67 -18.05
CA LEU A 117 10.93 -5.27 -17.70
C LEU A 117 11.26 -3.85 -18.22
N SER A 118 10.93 -3.56 -19.48
CA SER A 118 11.21 -2.25 -20.07
C SER A 118 10.44 -1.12 -19.39
N SER A 119 9.18 -1.34 -18.99
CA SER A 119 8.39 -0.37 -18.25
C SER A 119 9.00 -0.03 -16.89
N GLN A 120 9.50 -1.04 -16.18
CA GLN A 120 10.19 -0.86 -14.90
C GLN A 120 11.51 -0.10 -15.05
N LEU A 121 12.33 -0.48 -16.06
CA LEU A 121 13.58 0.21 -16.34
C LEU A 121 13.37 1.66 -16.76
N LEU A 122 12.33 1.95 -17.54
CA LEU A 122 11.94 3.31 -17.89
C LEU A 122 11.59 4.13 -16.64
N GLY A 123 10.82 3.55 -15.72
CA GLY A 123 10.49 4.17 -14.44
C GLY A 123 11.73 4.51 -13.60
N PHE A 124 12.69 3.60 -13.51
CA PHE A 124 13.97 3.87 -12.85
C PHE A 124 14.79 4.95 -13.56
N GLY A 125 14.76 5.00 -14.88
CA GLY A 125 15.41 6.05 -15.67
C GLY A 125 14.84 7.43 -15.36
N VAL A 126 13.51 7.57 -15.34
CA VAL A 126 12.83 8.82 -14.97
C VAL A 126 13.12 9.20 -13.51
N ALA A 127 13.09 8.23 -12.60
CA ALA A 127 13.42 8.47 -11.19
C ALA A 127 14.87 8.97 -11.02
N GLY A 128 15.81 8.46 -11.82
CA GLY A 128 17.20 8.91 -11.84
C GLY A 128 17.34 10.39 -12.25
N ILE A 129 16.61 10.82 -13.27
CA ILE A 129 16.60 12.22 -13.74
C ILE A 129 15.98 13.15 -12.69
N LEU A 130 14.86 12.72 -12.08
CA LEU A 130 14.12 13.54 -11.12
C LEU A 130 14.74 13.54 -9.72
N ARG A 131 15.72 12.69 -9.45
CA ARG A 131 16.32 12.52 -8.13
C ARG A 131 16.81 13.85 -7.52
N GLU A 132 17.47 14.69 -8.29
CA GLU A 132 18.02 15.95 -7.79
C GLU A 132 16.93 16.93 -7.37
N VAL A 133 15.79 16.90 -8.05
CA VAL A 133 14.68 17.80 -7.77
C VAL A 133 13.81 17.30 -6.62
N ILE A 134 13.63 15.97 -6.48
CA ILE A 134 12.70 15.39 -5.53
C ILE A 134 13.37 14.98 -4.21
N VAL A 135 14.60 14.46 -4.26
CA VAL A 135 15.26 13.88 -3.08
C VAL A 135 16.09 14.90 -2.30
N HIS A 136 16.72 15.87 -3.00
CA HIS A 136 17.59 16.86 -2.35
C HIS A 136 16.88 17.93 -1.51
N PRO A 137 15.64 18.39 -1.81
CA PRO A 137 14.98 19.37 -0.97
C PRO A 137 14.62 18.79 0.40
N VAL A 138 15.38 19.18 1.43
CA VAL A 138 15.22 18.68 2.83
C VAL A 138 13.83 18.98 3.41
N LYS A 139 13.12 19.96 2.87
CA LYS A 139 11.76 20.33 3.31
C LYS A 139 10.66 19.44 2.74
N MET A 140 10.96 18.62 1.74
CA MET A 140 9.99 17.67 1.18
C MET A 140 9.96 16.40 2.03
N LEU A 141 8.82 16.14 2.62
CA LEU A 141 8.55 14.93 3.41
C LEU A 141 7.61 14.02 2.63
N TRP A 142 7.94 12.73 2.56
CA TRP A 142 7.05 11.68 2.06
C TRP A 142 6.35 10.99 3.24
N PRO A 143 5.10 11.36 3.57
CA PRO A 143 4.46 10.92 4.82
C PRO A 143 4.29 9.41 4.94
N MET A 144 4.11 8.70 3.82
CA MET A 144 3.93 7.24 3.80
C MET A 144 5.12 6.46 4.34
N THR A 145 6.31 7.05 4.38
CA THR A 145 7.50 6.39 4.95
C THR A 145 7.61 6.52 6.47
N LEU A 146 6.86 7.45 7.08
CA LEU A 146 6.93 7.69 8.52
C LEU A 146 6.57 6.47 9.38
N PRO A 147 5.50 5.70 9.10
CA PRO A 147 5.18 4.50 9.86
C PRO A 147 6.31 3.46 9.81
N VAL A 148 6.93 3.30 8.64
CA VAL A 148 8.02 2.34 8.43
C VAL A 148 9.28 2.75 9.17
N THR A 149 9.67 4.02 9.08
CA THR A 149 10.86 4.53 9.79
C THR A 149 10.70 4.48 11.31
N THR A 150 9.53 4.83 11.83
CA THR A 150 9.23 4.73 13.27
C THR A 150 9.19 3.28 13.74
N LEU A 151 8.69 2.35 12.92
CA LEU A 151 8.71 0.93 13.20
C LEU A 151 10.15 0.39 13.25
N LEU A 152 10.97 0.71 12.24
CA LEU A 152 12.38 0.33 12.19
C LEU A 152 13.15 0.82 13.42
N GLU A 153 12.93 2.06 13.82
CA GLU A 153 13.56 2.61 15.03
C GLU A 153 13.06 1.93 16.30
N THR A 154 11.77 1.65 16.39
CA THR A 154 11.17 1.04 17.58
C THR A 154 11.65 -0.39 17.78
N ILE A 155 11.73 -1.19 16.72
CA ILE A 155 12.15 -2.60 16.81
C ILE A 155 13.64 -2.73 17.19
N HIS A 156 14.50 -1.84 16.66
CA HIS A 156 15.94 -1.89 16.92
C HIS A 156 16.39 -1.07 18.14
N ARG A 157 15.45 -0.53 18.91
CA ARG A 157 15.73 0.21 20.15
C ARG A 157 16.00 -0.76 21.32
N GLU A 158 16.39 -0.21 22.47
CA GLU A 158 16.65 -0.98 23.69
C GLU A 158 15.50 -1.92 24.07
N LYS A 159 15.81 -3.16 24.39
CA LYS A 159 14.85 -4.25 24.66
C LYS A 159 13.79 -3.91 25.72
N HIS A 160 14.14 -3.11 26.72
CA HIS A 160 13.21 -2.75 27.81
C HIS A 160 12.06 -1.84 27.31
N VAL A 161 12.37 -0.82 26.53
CA VAL A 161 11.36 0.11 25.95
C VAL A 161 10.50 -0.62 24.92
N THR A 162 11.10 -1.52 24.18
CA THR A 162 10.41 -2.34 23.17
C THR A 162 9.37 -3.26 23.81
N LYS A 163 9.65 -3.86 24.97
CA LYS A 163 8.72 -4.79 25.64
C LYS A 163 7.39 -4.14 26.06
N GLN A 164 7.42 -2.90 26.57
CA GLN A 164 6.20 -2.16 26.92
C GLN A 164 5.38 -1.81 25.67
N ARG A 165 6.05 -1.32 24.63
CA ARG A 165 5.41 -0.97 23.36
C ARG A 165 4.80 -2.19 22.65
N MET A 166 5.49 -3.33 22.71
CA MET A 166 4.99 -4.59 22.15
C MET A 166 3.72 -5.07 22.85
N ARG A 167 3.59 -4.88 24.17
CA ARG A 167 2.35 -5.22 24.88
C ARG A 167 1.17 -4.40 24.37
N VAL A 168 1.33 -3.08 24.24
CA VAL A 168 0.30 -2.20 23.69
C VAL A 168 -0.02 -2.59 22.24
N TRP A 169 1.01 -2.87 21.46
CA TRP A 169 0.84 -3.31 20.07
C TRP A 169 0.01 -4.60 19.97
N TYR A 170 0.29 -5.62 20.78
CA TYR A 170 -0.50 -6.85 20.77
C TYR A 170 -1.96 -6.62 21.17
N ILE A 171 -2.22 -5.80 22.17
CA ILE A 171 -3.59 -5.50 22.59
C ILE A 171 -4.35 -4.82 21.45
N VAL A 172 -3.75 -3.79 20.85
CA VAL A 172 -4.35 -3.05 19.74
C VAL A 172 -4.53 -3.96 18.52
N PHE A 173 -3.51 -4.73 18.15
CA PHE A 173 -3.56 -5.66 17.03
C PHE A 173 -4.69 -6.68 17.17
N ILE A 174 -4.80 -7.36 18.32
CA ILE A 174 -5.85 -8.36 18.55
C ILE A 174 -7.22 -7.70 18.52
N SER A 175 -7.38 -6.53 19.15
CA SER A 175 -8.66 -5.82 19.18
C SER A 175 -9.12 -5.44 17.77
N PHE A 176 -8.24 -4.87 16.95
CA PHE A 176 -8.58 -4.51 15.57
C PHE A 176 -8.71 -5.72 14.65
N PHE A 177 -7.92 -6.77 14.87
CA PHE A 177 -8.06 -8.01 14.11
C PHE A 177 -9.45 -8.62 14.30
N VAL A 178 -9.93 -8.68 15.55
CA VAL A 178 -11.30 -9.17 15.84
C VAL A 178 -12.34 -8.21 15.27
N TRP A 179 -12.14 -6.90 15.42
CA TRP A 179 -13.09 -5.91 14.87
C TRP A 179 -13.21 -6.00 13.35
N THR A 180 -12.12 -6.21 12.63
CA THR A 180 -12.12 -6.27 11.15
C THR A 180 -13.02 -7.40 10.61
N ILE A 181 -13.24 -8.46 11.37
CA ILE A 181 -14.14 -9.55 10.96
C ILE A 181 -15.57 -9.05 10.78
N PHE A 182 -16.01 -8.06 11.56
CA PHE A 182 -17.38 -7.53 11.46
C PHE A 182 -17.64 -6.79 10.14
N PRO A 183 -16.88 -5.73 9.77
CA PRO A 183 -17.14 -5.01 8.52
C PRO A 183 -16.79 -5.83 7.27
N GLU A 184 -15.82 -6.74 7.34
CA GLU A 184 -15.37 -7.49 6.17
C GLU A 184 -16.26 -8.69 5.83
N TYR A 185 -16.78 -9.41 6.83
CA TYR A 185 -17.46 -10.68 6.63
C TYR A 185 -18.90 -10.70 7.13
N ILE A 186 -19.22 -10.02 8.23
CA ILE A 186 -20.54 -10.11 8.87
C ILE A 186 -21.46 -9.01 8.37
N PHE A 187 -20.99 -7.77 8.26
CA PHE A 187 -21.80 -6.60 7.95
C PHE A 187 -21.07 -5.65 7.03
N ILE A 188 -20.98 -6.02 5.76
CA ILE A 188 -20.22 -5.31 4.73
C ILE A 188 -20.66 -3.84 4.56
N VAL A 189 -21.92 -3.52 4.87
CA VAL A 189 -22.43 -2.14 4.85
C VAL A 189 -21.64 -1.19 5.73
N LEU A 190 -20.96 -1.69 6.79
CA LEU A 190 -20.11 -0.86 7.65
C LEU A 190 -18.87 -0.27 6.96
N THR A 191 -18.50 -0.77 5.80
CA THR A 191 -17.40 -0.20 4.99
C THR A 191 -17.75 1.15 4.37
N GLY A 192 -19.05 1.42 4.16
CA GLY A 192 -19.49 2.69 3.60
C GLY A 192 -20.96 2.97 3.86
N VAL A 193 -21.30 3.46 5.05
CA VAL A 193 -22.70 3.81 5.42
C VAL A 193 -23.01 5.23 4.99
N SER A 194 -23.86 5.40 3.99
CA SER A 194 -24.39 6.70 3.60
C SER A 194 -25.80 6.92 4.17
N VAL A 195 -25.89 7.71 5.22
CA VAL A 195 -27.16 8.03 5.89
C VAL A 195 -28.08 8.80 4.94
N VAL A 196 -27.53 9.68 4.11
CA VAL A 196 -28.29 10.51 3.18
C VAL A 196 -28.89 9.63 2.06
N CYS A 197 -28.11 8.70 1.52
CA CYS A 197 -28.59 7.78 0.50
C CYS A 197 -29.67 6.81 1.05
N LEU A 198 -29.56 6.42 2.32
CA LEU A 198 -30.57 5.57 2.98
C LEU A 198 -31.90 6.29 3.17
N ALA A 199 -31.90 7.63 3.31
CA ALA A 199 -33.12 8.44 3.50
C ALA A 199 -33.92 8.59 2.20
N ASP A 200 -33.26 8.65 1.04
CA ASP A 200 -33.91 8.78 -0.26
C ASP A 200 -33.13 8.02 -1.34
N GLN A 201 -33.47 6.73 -1.49
CA GLN A 201 -32.82 5.81 -2.42
C GLN A 201 -33.31 5.96 -3.87
N ASN A 202 -34.42 6.64 -4.09
CA ASN A 202 -35.04 6.74 -5.42
C ASN A 202 -34.50 7.94 -6.21
N ASN A 203 -33.77 8.83 -5.59
CA ASN A 203 -33.24 10.03 -6.25
C ASN A 203 -31.85 9.76 -6.82
N LEU A 204 -31.76 9.73 -8.14
CA LEU A 204 -30.53 9.46 -8.87
C LEU A 204 -29.38 10.41 -8.49
N VAL A 205 -29.70 11.69 -8.22
CA VAL A 205 -28.68 12.68 -7.82
C VAL A 205 -28.13 12.38 -6.45
N ILE A 206 -28.99 12.00 -5.50
CA ILE A 206 -28.60 11.63 -4.14
C ILE A 206 -27.77 10.36 -4.17
N THR A 207 -28.18 9.36 -4.92
CA THR A 207 -27.44 8.09 -5.06
C THR A 207 -26.06 8.34 -5.69
N ASN A 208 -25.96 9.14 -6.74
CA ASN A 208 -24.68 9.43 -7.39
C ASN A 208 -23.71 10.25 -6.52
N LEU A 209 -24.22 11.12 -5.64
CA LEU A 209 -23.38 11.96 -4.76
C LEU A 209 -23.04 11.29 -3.45
N PHE A 210 -24.04 10.69 -2.81
CA PHE A 210 -23.94 10.16 -1.44
C PHE A 210 -23.91 8.63 -1.40
N GLY A 211 -24.07 7.94 -2.53
CA GLY A 211 -24.04 6.49 -2.61
C GLY A 211 -22.75 5.90 -2.06
N GLY A 212 -22.82 4.71 -1.49
CA GLY A 212 -21.70 4.07 -0.82
C GLY A 212 -20.49 3.86 -1.73
N ALA A 213 -19.31 4.17 -1.25
CA ALA A 213 -18.06 4.06 -2.01
C ALA A 213 -17.68 2.62 -2.38
N SER A 214 -18.14 1.64 -1.60
CA SER A 214 -17.76 0.23 -1.72
C SER A 214 -18.39 -0.50 -2.92
N GLY A 215 -19.48 0.01 -3.50
CA GLY A 215 -20.20 -0.64 -4.58
C GLY A 215 -20.17 0.10 -5.91
N ASN A 216 -19.34 1.13 -6.07
CA ASN A 216 -19.38 2.03 -7.22
C ASN A 216 -20.76 2.67 -7.47
N GLU A 217 -21.58 2.79 -6.42
CA GLU A 217 -22.92 3.35 -6.49
C GLU A 217 -22.90 4.87 -6.66
N GLY A 218 -21.88 5.53 -6.11
CA GLY A 218 -21.73 6.98 -6.18
C GLY A 218 -20.36 7.45 -5.65
N LEU A 219 -20.26 8.78 -5.44
CA LEU A 219 -19.02 9.43 -4.97
C LEU A 219 -18.75 9.22 -3.46
N GLY A 220 -19.69 8.68 -2.70
CA GLY A 220 -19.54 8.40 -1.26
C GLY A 220 -19.40 9.64 -0.40
N PHE A 221 -19.94 10.80 -0.80
CA PHE A 221 -19.86 12.03 -0.02
C PHE A 221 -20.58 11.85 1.33
N LEU A 222 -19.94 12.26 2.44
CA LEU A 222 -20.43 12.07 3.82
C LEU A 222 -20.73 10.62 4.19
N SER A 223 -20.17 9.63 3.51
CA SER A 223 -20.29 8.24 3.95
C SER A 223 -19.42 7.99 5.18
N LEU A 224 -19.97 7.25 6.14
CA LEU A 224 -19.29 6.84 7.37
C LEU A 224 -18.65 5.47 7.17
N CYS A 225 -17.35 5.37 7.38
CA CYS A 225 -16.61 4.12 7.30
C CYS A 225 -16.22 3.67 8.71
N PHE A 226 -16.60 2.43 9.05
CA PHE A 226 -16.25 1.78 10.30
C PHE A 226 -15.20 0.69 10.11
N ASP A 227 -14.73 0.49 8.89
CA ASP A 227 -13.66 -0.43 8.60
C ASP A 227 -12.31 0.24 8.81
N TRP A 228 -11.55 -0.31 9.76
CA TRP A 228 -10.23 0.21 10.10
C TRP A 228 -9.22 0.08 8.96
N ASN A 229 -9.40 -0.87 8.05
CA ASN A 229 -8.56 -1.00 6.87
C ASN A 229 -8.63 0.25 5.99
N TYR A 230 -9.81 0.80 5.79
CA TYR A 230 -9.98 2.07 5.05
C TYR A 230 -9.50 3.28 5.85
N ILE A 231 -9.80 3.35 7.16
CA ILE A 231 -9.43 4.48 8.03
C ILE A 231 -7.91 4.58 8.19
N ALA A 232 -7.22 3.44 8.36
CA ALA A 232 -5.77 3.37 8.57
C ALA A 232 -4.98 3.20 7.27
N ALA A 233 -5.64 3.04 6.14
CA ALA A 233 -5.02 2.88 4.83
C ALA A 233 -4.31 4.16 4.34
N ILE A 234 -4.26 4.33 3.07
CA ILE A 234 -3.64 5.48 2.40
C ILE A 234 -4.31 6.78 2.87
N ASN A 235 -3.49 7.78 3.19
CA ASN A 235 -3.95 9.13 3.56
C ASN A 235 -4.60 9.29 4.95
N SER A 236 -4.30 8.39 5.86
CA SER A 236 -4.81 8.49 7.24
C SER A 236 -4.29 9.76 7.94
N PRO A 237 -5.16 10.54 8.61
CA PRO A 237 -4.75 11.71 9.39
C PRO A 237 -3.88 11.36 10.61
N LEU A 238 -3.74 10.06 10.94
CA LEU A 238 -2.93 9.60 12.06
C LEU A 238 -1.42 9.83 11.88
N TRP A 239 -0.95 9.86 10.63
CA TRP A 239 0.48 10.08 10.34
C TRP A 239 0.75 11.17 9.31
N TYR A 240 -0.28 11.66 8.61
CA TYR A 240 -0.12 12.73 7.64
C TYR A 240 0.01 14.09 8.34
N PRO A 241 0.95 14.93 7.94
CA PRO A 241 1.04 16.30 8.40
C PRO A 241 -0.23 17.09 8.03
N LEU A 242 -0.62 18.02 8.90
CA LEU A 242 -1.80 18.85 8.69
C LEU A 242 -1.82 19.55 7.32
N GLN A 243 -0.66 20.05 6.87
CA GLN A 243 -0.53 20.70 5.56
C GLN A 243 -0.91 19.76 4.41
N THR A 244 -0.48 18.51 4.46
CA THR A 244 -0.83 17.50 3.44
C THR A 244 -2.32 17.20 3.49
N THR A 245 -2.90 17.05 4.67
CA THR A 245 -4.33 16.80 4.86
C THR A 245 -5.20 17.94 4.33
N VAL A 246 -4.78 19.20 4.55
CA VAL A 246 -5.48 20.38 4.00
C VAL A 246 -5.39 20.41 2.47
N ASN A 247 -4.23 20.13 1.89
CA ASN A 247 -4.08 20.08 0.43
C ASN A 247 -4.95 18.97 -0.18
N MET A 248 -5.06 17.82 0.46
CA MET A 248 -5.94 16.74 0.03
C MET A 248 -7.42 17.15 0.13
N LEU A 249 -7.82 17.82 1.20
CA LEU A 249 -9.18 18.34 1.35
C LEU A 249 -9.53 19.31 0.21
N ILE A 250 -8.63 20.23 -0.13
CA ILE A 250 -8.81 21.14 -1.26
C ILE A 250 -8.95 20.37 -2.57
N GLY A 251 -8.11 19.36 -2.79
CA GLY A 251 -8.19 18.49 -3.96
C GLY A 251 -9.51 17.73 -4.06
N ILE A 252 -9.99 17.18 -2.95
CA ILE A 252 -11.29 16.48 -2.88
C ILE A 252 -12.44 17.44 -3.22
N ILE A 253 -12.46 18.62 -2.61
CA ILE A 253 -13.48 19.63 -2.92
C ILE A 253 -13.46 20.01 -4.41
N GLY A 254 -12.27 20.21 -4.99
CA GLY A 254 -12.11 20.48 -6.42
C GLY A 254 -12.65 19.34 -7.29
N CYS A 255 -12.36 18.09 -6.95
CA CYS A 255 -12.89 16.91 -7.64
C CYS A 255 -14.42 16.87 -7.56
N TYR A 256 -15.02 17.08 -6.40
CA TYR A 256 -16.48 17.10 -6.25
C TYR A 256 -17.13 18.18 -7.12
N ILE A 257 -16.60 19.40 -7.14
CA ILE A 257 -17.11 20.49 -7.97
C ILE A 257 -17.07 20.10 -9.46
N LEU A 258 -15.97 19.52 -9.93
CA LEU A 258 -15.83 19.09 -11.33
C LEU A 258 -16.78 17.94 -11.69
N PHE A 259 -16.95 16.95 -10.83
CA PHE A 259 -17.85 15.83 -11.07
C PHE A 259 -19.31 16.24 -10.99
N MET A 260 -19.70 17.09 -10.05
CA MET A 260 -21.03 17.66 -9.97
C MET A 260 -21.37 18.50 -11.21
N GLY A 261 -20.43 19.32 -11.67
CA GLY A 261 -20.61 20.11 -12.90
C GLY A 261 -20.89 19.22 -14.11
N LYS A 262 -20.16 18.14 -14.29
CA LYS A 262 -20.40 17.16 -15.36
C LYS A 262 -21.72 16.41 -15.21
N SER A 263 -22.07 15.99 -14.01
CA SER A 263 -23.33 15.28 -13.75
C SER A 263 -24.56 16.17 -14.02
N LEU A 264 -24.51 17.43 -13.61
CA LEU A 264 -25.58 18.41 -13.87
C LEU A 264 -25.69 18.76 -15.35
N THR A 265 -24.58 18.92 -16.07
CA THR A 265 -24.60 19.15 -17.50
C THR A 265 -25.12 17.94 -18.30
N ALA A 266 -24.75 16.72 -17.89
CA ALA A 266 -25.29 15.51 -18.53
C ALA A 266 -26.80 15.34 -18.28
N LEU A 267 -27.29 15.66 -17.10
CA LEU A 267 -28.72 15.66 -16.78
C LEU A 267 -29.48 16.73 -17.56
N ALA A 268 -28.93 17.93 -17.70
CA ALA A 268 -29.52 19.01 -18.48
C ALA A 268 -29.61 18.67 -19.99
N LEU A 269 -28.58 18.03 -20.54
CA LEU A 269 -28.56 17.54 -21.90
C LEU A 269 -29.60 16.42 -22.15
N HIS A 270 -29.76 15.52 -21.16
CA HIS A 270 -30.76 14.45 -21.28
C HIS A 270 -32.19 14.97 -21.17
N SER A 271 -32.45 15.99 -20.35
CA SER A 271 -33.76 16.62 -20.22
C SER A 271 -34.14 17.49 -21.44
N SER A 272 -33.17 17.97 -22.22
CA SER A 272 -33.38 18.72 -23.43
C SER A 272 -33.61 17.85 -24.68
N SER A 273 -33.35 16.54 -24.58
CA SER A 273 -33.54 15.56 -25.67
C SER A 273 -34.80 14.71 -25.53
N SER A 274 -35.53 14.87 -24.44
CA SER A 274 -36.88 14.31 -24.21
C SER A 274 -37.96 15.38 -24.41
#